data_efdb65300fbe6a996738a961d7fda9b7
#
_entry.id   efdb65300fbe6a996738a961d7fda9b7
#
_cell.length_a   1.000
_cell.length_b   1.000
_cell.length_c   1.000
_cell.angle_alpha   90.00
_cell.angle_beta   90.00
_cell.angle_gamma   90.00
#
_symmetry.space_group_name_H-M   'P 1'
#
loop_
_entity.id
_entity.type
_entity.pdbx_description
1 polymer ?
#
loop_
_entity_poly.entity_id
_entity_poly.type
_entity_poly.pdbx_seq_one_letter_code
_entity_poly.pdbx_strand_id
1 'polypeptide(L)'
;MEIGNTVNLVPLAVGHMIGLGAIGSCLGIGLLGAKFLEGSARQPELIPELQTKYFLGVGVIDGAFIIATGIGLWFATANPFRG
;
A
#
# COMPACT_ATOMS: atom_id res chain seq x y z
N MET A 1 -20.06 10.30 -5.90
CA MET A 1 -21.50 10.58 -5.86
C MET A 1 -21.88 11.25 -4.56
N GLU A 2 -22.77 12.21 -4.65
CA GLU A 2 -23.28 12.89 -3.47
C GLU A 2 -24.69 12.39 -3.18
N ILE A 3 -24.93 12.09 -1.93
CA ILE A 3 -26.24 11.61 -1.50
C ILE A 3 -27.10 12.82 -1.14
N GLY A 4 -28.11 13.10 -1.98
CA GLY A 4 -29.02 14.21 -1.74
C GLY A 4 -28.32 15.55 -1.68
N ASN A 5 -27.14 15.70 -2.27
CA ASN A 5 -26.34 16.89 -2.24
C ASN A 5 -25.93 17.33 -0.82
N THR A 6 -26.17 16.48 0.18
CA THR A 6 -25.85 16.79 1.56
C THR A 6 -24.66 16.03 2.09
N VAL A 7 -24.38 14.85 1.50
CA VAL A 7 -23.29 13.98 1.93
C VAL A 7 -22.43 13.63 0.73
N ASN A 8 -21.14 13.89 0.86
CA ASN A 8 -20.18 13.47 -0.13
C ASN A 8 -19.34 12.37 0.48
N LEU A 9 -19.44 11.17 -0.09
CA LEU A 9 -18.74 9.99 0.43
C LEU A 9 -17.33 9.84 -0.11
N VAL A 10 -16.90 10.70 -1.03
CA VAL A 10 -15.57 10.60 -1.61
C VAL A 10 -14.46 10.77 -0.58
N PRO A 11 -14.51 11.76 0.34
CA PRO A 11 -13.48 11.85 1.38
C PRO A 11 -13.40 10.59 2.23
N LEU A 12 -14.53 9.97 2.53
CA LEU A 12 -14.54 8.73 3.30
C LEU A 12 -13.90 7.60 2.51
N ALA A 13 -14.23 7.47 1.23
CA ALA A 13 -13.65 6.45 0.37
C ALA A 13 -12.15 6.63 0.23
N VAL A 14 -11.69 7.87 0.01
CA VAL A 14 -10.26 8.18 -0.12
C VAL A 14 -9.53 7.84 1.17
N GLY A 15 -10.10 8.20 2.32
CA GLY A 15 -9.51 7.87 3.61
C GLY A 15 -9.36 6.38 3.82
N HIS A 16 -10.37 5.59 3.43
CA HIS A 16 -10.29 4.14 3.51
C HIS A 16 -9.23 3.57 2.56
N MET A 17 -9.16 4.05 1.33
CA MET A 17 -8.17 3.58 0.37
C MET A 17 -6.76 3.80 0.89
N ILE A 18 -6.46 4.99 1.35
CA ILE A 18 -5.12 5.33 1.82
C ILE A 18 -4.84 4.67 3.16
N GLY A 19 -5.80 4.69 4.08
CA GLY A 19 -5.62 4.13 5.41
C GLY A 19 -5.43 2.62 5.39
N LEU A 20 -6.31 1.91 4.70
CA LEU A 20 -6.19 0.44 4.58
C LEU A 20 -4.97 0.05 3.77
N GLY A 21 -4.64 0.83 2.73
CA GLY A 21 -3.43 0.61 1.97
C GLY A 21 -2.17 0.80 2.82
N ALA A 22 -2.16 1.82 3.68
CA ALA A 22 -1.04 2.05 4.57
C ALA A 22 -0.87 0.91 5.58
N ILE A 23 -1.97 0.45 6.18
CA ILE A 23 -1.92 -0.69 7.10
C ILE A 23 -1.43 -1.93 6.38
N GLY A 24 -1.97 -2.22 5.21
CA GLY A 24 -1.58 -3.40 4.43
C GLY A 24 -0.11 -3.34 4.02
N SER A 25 0.35 -2.18 3.56
CA SER A 25 1.74 -1.98 3.17
C SER A 25 2.68 -2.18 4.35
N CYS A 26 2.36 -1.56 5.48
CA CYS A 26 3.19 -1.69 6.68
C CYS A 26 3.25 -3.12 7.19
N LEU A 27 2.12 -3.81 7.24
CA LEU A 27 2.08 -5.21 7.68
C LEU A 27 2.83 -6.11 6.70
N GLY A 28 2.65 -5.88 5.40
CA GLY A 28 3.33 -6.67 4.38
C GLY A 28 4.83 -6.52 4.44
N ILE A 29 5.32 -5.29 4.52
CA ILE A 29 6.75 -5.02 4.62
C ILE A 29 7.29 -5.55 5.94
N GLY A 30 6.55 -5.41 7.03
CA GLY A 30 6.96 -5.92 8.33
C GLY A 30 7.11 -7.44 8.32
N LEU A 31 6.14 -8.16 7.76
CA LEU A 31 6.22 -9.62 7.66
C LEU A 31 7.36 -10.05 6.75
N LEU A 32 7.53 -9.38 5.62
CA LEU A 32 8.61 -9.67 4.70
C LEU A 32 9.97 -9.43 5.36
N GLY A 33 10.11 -8.34 6.10
CA GLY A 33 11.34 -8.02 6.82
C GLY A 33 11.64 -9.06 7.90
N ALA A 34 10.63 -9.51 8.64
CA ALA A 34 10.81 -10.55 9.65
C ALA A 34 11.33 -11.84 9.02
N LYS A 35 10.77 -12.24 7.89
CA LYS A 35 11.22 -13.43 7.18
C LYS A 35 12.61 -13.26 6.61
N PHE A 36 12.94 -12.06 6.12
CA PHE A 36 14.27 -11.76 5.64
C PHE A 36 15.31 -11.92 6.75
N LEU A 37 15.03 -11.35 7.92
CA LEU A 37 15.95 -11.45 9.06
C LEU A 37 16.09 -12.89 9.52
N GLU A 38 15.00 -13.63 9.58
CA GLU A 38 15.04 -15.03 9.97
C GLU A 38 15.88 -15.86 8.99
N GLY A 39 15.66 -15.68 7.69
CA GLY A 39 16.44 -16.38 6.67
C GLY A 39 17.90 -16.01 6.70
N SER A 40 18.23 -14.73 6.90
CA SER A 40 19.60 -14.27 6.99
C SER A 40 20.32 -14.84 8.19
N ALA A 41 19.61 -14.99 9.31
CA ALA A 41 20.20 -15.56 10.52
C ALA A 41 20.52 -17.05 10.34
N ARG A 42 19.69 -17.77 9.58
CA ARG A 42 19.88 -19.21 9.35
C ARG A 42 20.91 -19.51 8.27
N GLN A 43 20.96 -18.68 7.23
CA GLN A 43 21.83 -18.90 6.08
C GLN A 43 22.49 -17.58 5.68
N PRO A 44 23.51 -17.14 6.44
CA PRO A 44 24.15 -15.86 6.15
C PRO A 44 24.74 -15.76 4.75
N GLU A 45 25.13 -16.90 4.15
CA GLU A 45 25.68 -16.91 2.81
C GLU A 45 24.67 -16.51 1.73
N LEU A 46 23.39 -16.54 2.05
CA LEU A 46 22.34 -16.16 1.11
C LEU A 46 21.90 -14.71 1.28
N ILE A 47 22.54 -13.93 2.15
CA ILE A 47 22.14 -12.53 2.38
C ILE A 47 22.04 -11.72 1.09
N PRO A 48 23.03 -11.75 0.17
CA PRO A 48 22.91 -10.96 -1.05
C PRO A 48 21.69 -11.33 -1.89
N GLU A 49 21.38 -12.61 -2.01
CA GLU A 49 20.24 -13.09 -2.76
C GLU A 49 18.94 -12.74 -2.07
N LEU A 50 18.87 -12.96 -0.76
CA LEU A 50 17.69 -12.63 0.03
C LEU A 50 17.42 -11.13 0.03
N GLN A 51 18.48 -10.31 0.07
CA GLN A 51 18.35 -8.86 0.03
C GLN A 51 17.73 -8.40 -1.29
N THR A 52 18.12 -8.99 -2.40
CA THR A 52 17.53 -8.67 -3.70
C THR A 52 16.05 -8.98 -3.71
N LYS A 53 15.66 -10.15 -3.22
CA LYS A 53 14.27 -10.56 -3.14
C LYS A 53 13.46 -9.71 -2.17
N TYR A 54 14.08 -9.31 -1.06
CA TYR A 54 13.43 -8.43 -0.09
C TYR A 54 13.10 -7.08 -0.71
N PHE A 55 14.05 -6.47 -1.41
CA PHE A 55 13.81 -5.18 -2.04
C PHE A 55 12.78 -5.29 -3.16
N LEU A 56 12.77 -6.40 -3.89
CA LEU A 56 11.73 -6.62 -4.89
C LEU A 56 10.35 -6.67 -4.25
N GLY A 57 10.21 -7.41 -3.13
CA GLY A 57 8.95 -7.48 -2.41
C GLY A 57 8.50 -6.13 -1.87
N VAL A 58 9.43 -5.37 -1.29
CA VAL A 58 9.14 -4.01 -0.79
C VAL A 58 8.66 -3.13 -1.93
N GLY A 59 9.32 -3.20 -3.09
CA GLY A 59 8.93 -2.40 -4.25
C GLY A 59 7.53 -2.72 -4.74
N VAL A 60 7.15 -4.00 -4.75
CA VAL A 60 5.80 -4.41 -5.14
C VAL A 60 4.76 -3.90 -4.15
N ILE A 61 5.02 -4.04 -2.85
CA ILE A 61 4.09 -3.61 -1.81
C ILE A 61 3.92 -2.09 -1.85
N ASP A 62 5.02 -1.35 -1.92
CA ASP A 62 4.98 0.11 -2.01
C ASP A 62 4.33 0.57 -3.30
N GLY A 63 4.58 -0.12 -4.41
CA GLY A 63 3.94 0.20 -5.68
C GLY A 63 2.44 0.09 -5.60
N ALA A 64 1.92 -0.96 -4.98
CA ALA A 64 0.49 -1.13 -4.80
C ALA A 64 -0.11 0.00 -3.95
N PHE A 65 0.56 0.38 -2.86
CA PHE A 65 0.10 1.46 -2.02
C PHE A 65 0.14 2.81 -2.76
N ILE A 66 1.17 3.05 -3.54
CA ILE A 66 1.29 4.29 -4.33
C ILE A 66 0.17 4.37 -5.36
N ILE A 67 -0.16 3.27 -6.02
CA ILE A 67 -1.26 3.24 -6.98
C ILE A 67 -2.58 3.55 -6.28
N ALA A 68 -2.83 2.94 -5.13
CA ALA A 68 -4.06 3.19 -4.36
C ALA A 68 -4.14 4.66 -3.92
N THR A 69 -3.02 5.23 -3.48
CA THR A 69 -2.95 6.63 -3.08
C THR A 69 -3.22 7.55 -4.27
N GLY A 70 -2.64 7.23 -5.44
CA GLY A 70 -2.85 8.01 -6.65
C GLY A 70 -4.32 8.01 -7.08
N ILE A 71 -4.97 6.87 -7.04
CA ILE A 71 -6.40 6.76 -7.36
C ILE A 71 -7.21 7.54 -6.33
N GLY A 72 -6.84 7.45 -5.05
CA GLY A 72 -7.52 8.20 -4.00
C GLY A 72 -7.43 9.70 -4.21
N LEU A 73 -6.26 10.19 -4.58
CA LEU A 73 -6.08 11.62 -4.87
C LEU A 73 -6.88 12.04 -6.10
N TRP A 74 -6.95 11.20 -7.10
CA TRP A 74 -7.78 11.46 -8.27
C TRP A 74 -9.25 11.62 -7.87
N PHE A 75 -9.77 10.70 -7.07
CA PHE A 75 -11.14 10.77 -6.61
C PHE A 75 -11.40 12.00 -5.75
N ALA A 76 -10.39 12.41 -4.96
CA ALA A 76 -10.53 13.57 -4.09
C ALA A 76 -10.60 14.88 -4.88
N THR A 77 -9.87 14.97 -6.00
CA THR A 77 -9.76 16.21 -6.77
C THR A 77 -10.70 16.25 -7.96
N ALA A 78 -11.01 15.11 -8.56
CA ALA A 78 -11.82 15.04 -9.79
C ALA A 78 -12.65 13.78 -9.75
N ASN A 79 -13.68 13.77 -8.88
CA ASN A 79 -14.51 12.58 -8.67
C ASN A 79 -15.14 12.12 -10.00
N PRO A 80 -14.71 10.96 -10.53
CA PRO A 80 -15.24 10.49 -11.82
C PRO A 80 -16.68 9.99 -11.74
N PHE A 81 -17.19 9.78 -10.52
CA PHE A 81 -18.56 9.30 -10.31
C PHE A 81 -19.54 10.44 -10.09
N ARG A 82 -19.06 11.65 -10.10
CA ARG A 82 -19.87 12.84 -10.02
C ARG A 82 -20.38 13.18 -11.39
N GLY A 83 -21.66 13.33 -11.50
CA GLY A 83 -22.31 13.59 -12.77
C GLY A 83 -21.86 14.81 -13.51
#